data_fa3366b8455545f4edca29efa2ccabc5
#
_entry.id   fa3366b8455545f4edca29efa2ccabc5
#
_cell.length_a   1.000
_cell.length_b   1.000
_cell.length_c   1.000
_cell.angle_alpha   90.00
_cell.angle_beta   90.00
_cell.angle_gamma   90.00
#
_symmetry.space_group_name_H-M   'P 1'
#
loop_
_entity.id
_entity.type
_entity.pdbx_description
1 polymer ?
#
loop_
_entity_poly.entity_id
_entity_poly.type
_entity_poly.pdbx_seq_one_letter_code
_entity_poly.pdbx_strand_id
1 'polypeptide(L)'
;MTTIVNRRDFVRAVTAATASLSLPLRSFSSPKKSLLVFTKSSGFEHAVVKRQGEKLSIAETVITELGQKHSFEVTCSKDGRIFDSKDLHAHQAVFFFTTGDLTTSGTDKNPPMSAAGKQTLLTSIQQGLGFVGCHAASDTFHTPPDPDDLSNRYIAHGAQSDPYLRMLGGEFIIHGRDPRLQTANIIINDPSFPGLEGVQSPVSFNEEWYSLKDFATDIHVIGTVDTSMLKNECYERRPYPVVWARMNGKGRVFFTALGDRPENWENAFHLNLLAGGIRWSLGQAKANLTQNLSAVAPGYADIPPKFPPKTAG
;
A
#
# COMPACT_ATOMS: atom_id res chain seq x y z
N MET A 1 -7.64 -39.38 -80.55
CA MET A 1 -7.53 -37.92 -80.71
C MET A 1 -7.06 -37.35 -79.39
N THR A 2 -5.82 -37.03 -79.30
CA THR A 2 -5.14 -36.58 -78.05
C THR A 2 -5.01 -35.06 -78.15
N THR A 3 -5.76 -34.33 -77.34
CA THR A 3 -5.71 -32.87 -77.34
C THR A 3 -4.55 -32.40 -76.45
N ILE A 4 -3.54 -31.80 -77.04
CA ILE A 4 -2.35 -31.23 -76.40
C ILE A 4 -2.78 -29.85 -75.84
N VAL A 5 -2.79 -29.71 -74.53
CA VAL A 5 -3.02 -28.42 -73.87
C VAL A 5 -1.70 -27.66 -73.84
N ASN A 6 -1.69 -26.44 -74.38
CA ASN A 6 -0.52 -25.60 -74.61
C ASN A 6 -0.07 -24.91 -73.32
N ARG A 7 1.21 -24.99 -73.00
CA ARG A 7 1.83 -24.43 -71.76
C ARG A 7 1.69 -22.91 -71.55
N ARG A 8 1.14 -22.19 -72.52
CA ARG A 8 1.01 -20.74 -72.45
C ARG A 8 -0.30 -20.27 -71.76
N ASP A 9 -1.30 -21.13 -71.59
CA ASP A 9 -2.54 -20.76 -70.97
C ASP A 9 -2.58 -20.99 -69.46
N PHE A 10 -1.56 -21.68 -68.91
CA PHE A 10 -1.45 -21.92 -67.47
C PHE A 10 -0.76 -20.78 -66.71
N VAL A 11 -0.11 -19.83 -67.40
CA VAL A 11 0.62 -18.70 -66.77
C VAL A 11 -0.26 -17.45 -66.61
N ARG A 12 -1.46 -17.42 -67.14
CA ARG A 12 -2.36 -16.24 -67.04
C ARG A 12 -3.43 -16.33 -65.97
N ALA A 13 -3.52 -17.43 -65.20
CA ALA A 13 -4.56 -17.63 -64.16
C ALA A 13 -4.06 -17.51 -62.72
N VAL A 14 -2.78 -17.10 -62.47
CA VAL A 14 -2.22 -17.03 -61.10
C VAL A 14 -1.83 -15.60 -60.67
N THR A 15 -2.25 -14.59 -61.41
CA THR A 15 -1.97 -13.18 -61.05
C THR A 15 -3.23 -12.37 -60.76
N ALA A 16 -4.11 -12.91 -59.95
CA ALA A 16 -5.18 -12.10 -59.39
C ALA A 16 -5.62 -12.71 -58.06
N ALA A 17 -5.22 -12.12 -56.95
CA ALA A 17 -5.83 -12.04 -55.66
C ALA A 17 -4.86 -12.26 -54.48
N THR A 18 -3.84 -11.44 -54.36
CA THR A 18 -3.27 -11.11 -53.04
C THR A 18 -3.53 -9.65 -52.77
N ALA A 19 -4.81 -9.28 -52.73
CA ALA A 19 -5.24 -8.10 -51.98
C ALA A 19 -5.11 -8.47 -50.47
N SER A 20 -3.92 -8.26 -49.89
CA SER A 20 -3.75 -8.31 -48.48
C SER A 20 -4.65 -7.26 -47.84
N LEU A 21 -5.79 -7.69 -47.33
CA LEU A 21 -6.62 -6.93 -46.41
C LEU A 21 -5.77 -6.74 -45.12
N SER A 22 -4.91 -5.73 -45.11
CA SER A 22 -4.37 -5.19 -43.91
C SER A 22 -5.48 -4.48 -43.12
N LEU A 23 -6.32 -5.27 -42.47
CA LEU A 23 -7.19 -4.75 -41.42
C LEU A 23 -6.24 -4.11 -40.36
N PRO A 24 -6.43 -2.82 -40.02
CA PRO A 24 -5.71 -2.25 -38.93
C PRO A 24 -6.03 -3.09 -37.70
N LEU A 25 -5.04 -3.79 -37.14
CA LEU A 25 -5.11 -4.39 -35.82
C LEU A 25 -5.42 -3.24 -34.87
N ARG A 26 -6.72 -3.03 -34.55
CA ARG A 26 -7.10 -2.21 -33.42
C ARG A 26 -6.45 -2.84 -32.22
N SER A 27 -5.36 -2.23 -31.77
CA SER A 27 -4.77 -2.51 -30.47
C SER A 27 -5.84 -2.22 -29.43
N PHE A 28 -6.55 -3.27 -29.01
CA PHE A 28 -7.40 -3.18 -27.84
C PHE A 28 -6.47 -3.00 -26.66
N SER A 29 -6.23 -1.75 -26.29
CA SER A 29 -5.59 -1.43 -25.01
C SER A 29 -6.44 -2.12 -23.92
N SER A 30 -5.85 -3.02 -23.16
CA SER A 30 -6.52 -3.60 -22.00
C SER A 30 -7.03 -2.45 -21.12
N PRO A 31 -8.24 -2.54 -20.55
CA PRO A 31 -8.75 -1.49 -19.68
C PRO A 31 -7.74 -1.20 -18.56
N LYS A 32 -7.54 0.09 -18.28
CA LYS A 32 -6.63 0.50 -17.21
C LYS A 32 -7.11 -0.10 -15.89
N LYS A 33 -6.16 -0.50 -15.05
CA LYS A 33 -6.46 -0.90 -13.68
C LYS A 33 -6.90 0.31 -12.87
N SER A 34 -7.83 0.12 -11.94
CA SER A 34 -8.40 1.19 -11.12
C SER A 34 -8.00 1.01 -9.65
N LEU A 35 -7.55 2.11 -9.02
CA LEU A 35 -7.19 2.22 -7.62
C LEU A 35 -8.20 3.12 -6.91
N LEU A 36 -8.81 2.64 -5.82
CA LEU A 36 -9.53 3.48 -4.87
C LEU A 36 -8.53 4.03 -3.84
N VAL A 37 -8.37 5.35 -3.78
CA VAL A 37 -7.60 6.05 -2.75
C VAL A 37 -8.56 6.50 -1.65
N PHE A 38 -8.41 5.89 -0.48
CA PHE A 38 -9.28 6.13 0.67
C PHE A 38 -8.49 6.77 1.81
N THR A 39 -8.87 8.00 2.18
CA THR A 39 -8.11 8.86 3.10
C THR A 39 -8.95 9.37 4.27
N LYS A 40 -9.96 8.59 4.68
CA LYS A 40 -10.80 8.93 5.84
C LYS A 40 -9.98 8.90 7.14
N SER A 41 -10.20 9.90 7.99
CA SER A 41 -9.63 9.98 9.33
C SER A 41 -10.72 9.89 10.38
N SER A 42 -10.75 8.81 11.15
CA SER A 42 -11.60 8.67 12.33
C SER A 42 -10.85 8.97 13.63
N GLY A 43 -9.51 8.87 13.60
CA GLY A 43 -8.57 9.36 14.61
C GLY A 43 -7.95 10.70 14.20
N PHE A 44 -6.62 10.83 14.32
CA PHE A 44 -5.89 12.03 13.94
C PHE A 44 -5.92 12.24 12.41
N GLU A 45 -6.26 13.44 11.96
CA GLU A 45 -6.23 13.80 10.54
C GLU A 45 -4.86 14.41 10.17
N HIS A 46 -4.03 13.63 9.48
CA HIS A 46 -2.73 14.06 9.00
C HIS A 46 -2.85 15.17 7.94
N ALA A 47 -1.91 16.13 7.96
CA ALA A 47 -1.92 17.26 7.02
C ALA A 47 -1.95 16.82 5.55
N VAL A 48 -1.26 15.73 5.22
CA VAL A 48 -1.13 15.20 3.86
C VAL A 48 -2.42 14.60 3.29
N VAL A 49 -3.38 14.22 4.14
CA VAL A 49 -4.70 13.71 3.73
C VAL A 49 -5.82 14.71 3.94
N LYS A 50 -5.54 15.87 4.55
CA LYS A 50 -6.53 16.89 4.82
C LYS A 50 -6.90 17.63 3.54
N ARG A 51 -8.18 17.56 3.17
CA ARG A 51 -8.73 18.33 2.05
C ARG A 51 -9.03 19.78 2.46
N GLN A 52 -8.93 20.70 1.50
CA GLN A 52 -9.38 22.09 1.65
C GLN A 52 -10.60 22.30 0.74
N GLY A 53 -11.79 22.20 1.30
CA GLY A 53 -13.04 22.14 0.53
C GLY A 53 -13.06 20.92 -0.41
N GLU A 54 -13.37 21.16 -1.67
CA GLU A 54 -13.43 20.11 -2.71
C GLU A 54 -12.06 19.74 -3.32
N LYS A 55 -10.98 20.41 -2.92
CA LYS A 55 -9.64 20.14 -3.46
C LYS A 55 -9.09 18.84 -2.87
N LEU A 56 -8.51 18.04 -3.73
CA LEU A 56 -7.77 16.85 -3.30
C LEU A 56 -6.65 17.23 -2.33
N SER A 57 -6.40 16.35 -1.37
CA SER A 57 -5.26 16.47 -0.46
C SER A 57 -3.93 16.24 -1.18
N ILE A 58 -2.81 16.49 -0.52
CA ILE A 58 -1.46 16.26 -1.07
C ILE A 58 -1.33 14.79 -1.53
N ALA A 59 -1.64 13.85 -0.65
CA ALA A 59 -1.54 12.42 -0.96
C ALA A 59 -2.43 12.02 -2.15
N GLU A 60 -3.69 12.47 -2.16
CA GLU A 60 -4.63 12.18 -3.24
C GLU A 60 -4.16 12.75 -4.59
N THR A 61 -3.62 13.98 -4.58
CA THR A 61 -3.08 14.64 -5.79
C THR A 61 -1.90 13.86 -6.35
N VAL A 62 -0.90 13.58 -5.51
CA VAL A 62 0.31 12.87 -5.92
C VAL A 62 0.00 11.46 -6.41
N ILE A 63 -0.90 10.71 -5.74
CA ILE A 63 -1.28 9.37 -6.20
C ILE A 63 -2.03 9.45 -7.55
N THR A 64 -2.82 10.49 -7.76
CA THR A 64 -3.48 10.72 -9.07
C THR A 64 -2.46 10.97 -10.18
N GLU A 65 -1.41 11.75 -9.91
CA GLU A 65 -0.29 11.97 -10.84
C GLU A 65 0.50 10.68 -11.11
N LEU A 66 0.75 9.87 -10.07
CA LEU A 66 1.34 8.53 -10.23
C LEU A 66 0.45 7.63 -11.12
N GLY A 67 -0.88 7.72 -10.98
CA GLY A 67 -1.83 7.02 -11.85
C GLY A 67 -1.67 7.40 -13.32
N GLN A 68 -1.54 8.68 -13.61
CA GLN A 68 -1.28 9.17 -14.97
C GLN A 68 0.06 8.66 -15.52
N LYS A 69 1.13 8.77 -14.71
CA LYS A 69 2.49 8.35 -15.07
C LYS A 69 2.60 6.84 -15.31
N HIS A 70 1.89 6.02 -14.53
CA HIS A 70 2.01 4.56 -14.53
C HIS A 70 0.79 3.83 -15.11
N SER A 71 -0.11 4.55 -15.78
CA SER A 71 -1.25 4.00 -16.53
C SER A 71 -2.24 3.20 -15.68
N PHE A 72 -2.63 3.74 -14.51
CA PHE A 72 -3.79 3.28 -13.74
C PHE A 72 -4.74 4.45 -13.45
N GLU A 73 -6.02 4.13 -13.27
CA GLU A 73 -7.05 5.11 -12.91
C GLU A 73 -7.11 5.27 -11.39
N VAL A 74 -7.45 6.48 -10.93
CA VAL A 74 -7.54 6.80 -9.51
C VAL A 74 -8.90 7.41 -9.21
N THR A 75 -9.57 6.88 -8.19
CA THR A 75 -10.75 7.46 -7.57
C THR A 75 -10.43 7.77 -6.11
N CYS A 76 -10.61 9.03 -5.69
CA CYS A 76 -10.34 9.45 -4.30
C CYS A 76 -11.65 9.58 -3.52
N SER A 77 -11.71 8.98 -2.34
CA SER A 77 -12.87 9.05 -1.44
C SER A 77 -12.45 9.14 0.02
N LYS A 78 -13.30 9.83 0.82
CA LYS A 78 -13.31 9.75 2.28
C LYS A 78 -14.61 9.15 2.82
N ASP A 79 -15.54 8.82 1.93
CA ASP A 79 -16.86 8.27 2.27
C ASP A 79 -16.79 6.75 2.46
N GLY A 80 -16.93 6.30 3.71
CA GLY A 80 -16.87 4.88 4.07
C GLY A 80 -17.97 4.02 3.47
N ARG A 81 -19.10 4.62 3.03
CA ARG A 81 -20.21 3.88 2.42
C ARG A 81 -19.84 3.21 1.10
N ILE A 82 -18.71 3.58 0.49
CA ILE A 82 -18.21 2.91 -0.71
C ILE A 82 -17.96 1.42 -0.47
N PHE A 83 -17.60 1.03 0.76
CA PHE A 83 -17.37 -0.36 1.14
C PHE A 83 -18.68 -1.15 1.37
N ASP A 84 -19.80 -0.44 1.47
CA ASP A 84 -21.15 -1.00 1.59
C ASP A 84 -21.85 -1.10 0.21
N SER A 85 -21.19 -0.63 -0.83
CA SER A 85 -21.74 -0.54 -2.20
C SER A 85 -21.05 -1.50 -3.16
N LYS A 86 -21.61 -1.64 -4.34
CA LYS A 86 -21.00 -2.39 -5.44
C LYS A 86 -19.79 -1.66 -6.08
N ASP A 87 -19.61 -0.39 -5.76
CA ASP A 87 -18.58 0.46 -6.38
C ASP A 87 -17.17 0.00 -6.00
N LEU A 88 -17.01 -0.61 -4.82
CA LEU A 88 -15.74 -1.24 -4.45
C LEU A 88 -15.22 -2.21 -5.52
N HIS A 89 -16.13 -2.97 -6.15
CA HIS A 89 -15.77 -3.98 -7.16
C HIS A 89 -15.33 -3.41 -8.52
N ALA A 90 -15.48 -2.08 -8.72
CA ALA A 90 -14.94 -1.41 -9.89
C ALA A 90 -13.40 -1.25 -9.80
N HIS A 91 -12.82 -1.41 -8.62
CA HIS A 91 -11.40 -1.23 -8.36
C HIS A 91 -10.66 -2.56 -8.25
N GLN A 92 -9.40 -2.59 -8.68
CA GLN A 92 -8.52 -3.74 -8.56
C GLN A 92 -7.60 -3.67 -7.36
N ALA A 93 -7.46 -2.47 -6.75
CA ALA A 93 -6.78 -2.29 -5.47
C ALA A 93 -7.39 -1.10 -4.72
N VAL A 94 -7.17 -1.08 -3.41
CA VAL A 94 -7.45 0.06 -2.53
C VAL A 94 -6.17 0.55 -1.89
N PHE A 95 -6.07 1.87 -1.73
CA PHE A 95 -4.99 2.54 -1.00
C PHE A 95 -5.59 3.18 0.25
N PHE A 96 -5.00 2.90 1.41
CA PHE A 96 -5.39 3.48 2.68
C PHE A 96 -4.29 4.37 3.25
N PHE A 97 -4.64 5.61 3.55
CA PHE A 97 -3.97 6.46 4.51
C PHE A 97 -5.02 6.96 5.49
N THR A 98 -5.33 6.15 6.46
CA THR A 98 -6.50 6.28 7.34
C THR A 98 -6.08 6.19 8.79
N THR A 99 -6.92 6.64 9.73
CA THR A 99 -6.68 6.53 11.17
C THR A 99 -7.94 6.17 11.93
N GLY A 100 -7.79 5.48 13.05
CA GLY A 100 -8.86 5.21 14.01
C GLY A 100 -9.90 4.21 13.51
N ASP A 101 -11.04 4.18 14.17
CA ASP A 101 -12.15 3.29 13.81
C ASP A 101 -12.98 3.87 12.66
N LEU A 102 -12.78 3.35 11.45
CA LEU A 102 -13.48 3.82 10.24
C LEU A 102 -14.97 3.50 10.22
N THR A 103 -15.48 2.73 11.21
CA THR A 103 -16.93 2.53 11.40
C THR A 103 -17.59 3.69 12.14
N THR A 104 -16.82 4.72 12.51
CA THR A 104 -17.31 5.97 13.11
C THR A 104 -17.14 7.15 12.14
N SER A 105 -17.93 8.23 12.35
CA SER A 105 -17.73 9.46 11.55
C SER A 105 -16.38 10.12 11.80
N GLY A 106 -15.87 10.01 13.04
CA GLY A 106 -14.52 10.46 13.39
C GLY A 106 -14.27 11.96 13.24
N THR A 107 -12.99 12.30 13.14
CA THR A 107 -12.50 13.68 13.16
C THR A 107 -12.74 14.41 11.84
N ASP A 108 -12.69 13.74 10.71
CA ASP A 108 -12.92 14.32 9.39
C ASP A 108 -14.41 14.47 9.03
N LYS A 109 -15.31 13.97 9.88
CA LYS A 109 -16.78 14.03 9.75
C LYS A 109 -17.34 13.41 8.46
N ASN A 110 -16.54 12.63 7.74
CA ASN A 110 -17.02 11.90 6.57
C ASN A 110 -17.83 10.66 6.99
N PRO A 111 -18.78 10.21 6.16
CA PRO A 111 -19.60 9.04 6.47
C PRO A 111 -18.73 7.82 6.80
N PRO A 112 -19.06 7.07 7.87
CA PRO A 112 -18.35 5.83 8.21
C PRO A 112 -18.67 4.70 7.22
N MET A 113 -17.82 3.67 7.21
CA MET A 113 -18.21 2.36 6.68
C MET A 113 -19.02 1.62 7.74
N SER A 114 -19.88 0.69 7.33
CA SER A 114 -20.55 -0.21 8.29
C SER A 114 -19.60 -1.35 8.71
N ALA A 115 -19.96 -2.08 9.77
CA ALA A 115 -19.27 -3.32 10.14
C ALA A 115 -19.31 -4.35 8.99
N ALA A 116 -20.40 -4.39 8.22
CA ALA A 116 -20.52 -5.21 7.03
C ALA A 116 -19.56 -4.73 5.92
N GLY A 117 -19.40 -3.41 5.75
CA GLY A 117 -18.42 -2.81 4.81
C GLY A 117 -16.97 -3.19 5.17
N LYS A 118 -16.61 -3.17 6.46
CA LYS A 118 -15.31 -3.69 6.92
C LYS A 118 -15.12 -5.16 6.53
N GLN A 119 -16.13 -5.99 6.75
CA GLN A 119 -16.08 -7.41 6.37
C GLN A 119 -16.00 -7.59 4.84
N THR A 120 -16.73 -6.78 4.07
CA THR A 120 -16.68 -6.77 2.60
C THR A 120 -15.26 -6.44 2.11
N LEU A 121 -14.61 -5.41 2.66
CA LEU A 121 -13.22 -5.07 2.36
C LEU A 121 -12.28 -6.26 2.58
N LEU A 122 -12.31 -6.86 3.78
CA LEU A 122 -11.44 -7.98 4.15
C LEU A 122 -11.65 -9.20 3.25
N THR A 123 -12.91 -9.54 2.98
CA THR A 123 -13.27 -10.66 2.10
C THR A 123 -12.81 -10.38 0.66
N SER A 124 -13.00 -9.16 0.16
CA SER A 124 -12.55 -8.77 -1.19
C SER A 124 -11.05 -8.88 -1.34
N ILE A 125 -10.28 -8.50 -0.31
CA ILE A 125 -8.82 -8.66 -0.31
C ILE A 125 -8.45 -10.16 -0.36
N GLN A 126 -9.06 -11.00 0.46
CA GLN A 126 -8.82 -12.45 0.40
C GLN A 126 -9.14 -13.05 -0.97
N GLN A 127 -10.11 -12.48 -1.68
CA GLN A 127 -10.53 -12.92 -3.02
C GLN A 127 -9.67 -12.34 -4.15
N GLY A 128 -8.79 -11.36 -3.88
CA GLY A 128 -7.83 -10.87 -4.86
C GLY A 128 -7.80 -9.34 -5.07
N LEU A 129 -8.61 -8.56 -4.34
CA LEU A 129 -8.46 -7.12 -4.30
C LEU A 129 -7.09 -6.78 -3.71
N GLY A 130 -6.31 -5.95 -4.41
CA GLY A 130 -5.03 -5.46 -3.89
C GLY A 130 -5.25 -4.46 -2.75
N PHE A 131 -4.28 -4.38 -1.84
CA PHE A 131 -4.29 -3.43 -0.73
C PHE A 131 -2.94 -2.72 -0.62
N VAL A 132 -2.97 -1.41 -0.44
CA VAL A 132 -1.80 -0.58 -0.16
C VAL A 132 -2.07 0.21 1.11
N GLY A 133 -1.31 -0.07 2.16
CA GLY A 133 -1.32 0.72 3.40
C GLY A 133 -0.16 1.71 3.41
N CYS A 134 -0.45 2.96 3.77
CA CYS A 134 0.53 4.01 3.91
C CYS A 134 0.46 4.61 5.31
N HIS A 135 1.59 4.73 5.96
CA HIS A 135 1.78 5.38 7.26
C HIS A 135 0.71 5.00 8.29
N ALA A 136 -0.25 5.87 8.52
CA ALA A 136 -1.30 5.70 9.52
C ALA A 136 -2.32 4.59 9.19
N ALA A 137 -2.20 3.91 8.06
CA ALA A 137 -3.00 2.70 7.83
C ALA A 137 -2.77 1.63 8.91
N SER A 138 -1.61 1.63 9.58
CA SER A 138 -1.33 0.76 10.74
C SER A 138 -1.93 1.27 12.07
N ASP A 139 -2.40 2.54 12.11
CA ASP A 139 -3.11 3.19 13.22
C ASP A 139 -4.64 3.18 12.98
N THR A 140 -5.12 2.18 12.25
CA THR A 140 -6.52 2.00 11.86
C THR A 140 -7.03 0.69 12.46
N PHE A 141 -8.24 0.70 13.06
CA PHE A 141 -8.88 -0.45 13.69
C PHE A 141 -8.02 -1.14 14.76
N HIS A 142 -7.57 -0.39 15.76
CA HIS A 142 -6.80 -0.97 16.86
C HIS A 142 -7.49 -2.17 17.50
N THR A 143 -6.67 -3.05 18.03
CA THR A 143 -7.13 -4.29 18.65
C THR A 143 -7.87 -4.02 19.97
N PRO A 144 -9.09 -4.54 20.16
CA PRO A 144 -9.83 -4.43 21.43
C PRO A 144 -9.05 -5.08 22.61
N PRO A 145 -9.40 -4.86 23.90
CA PRO A 145 -10.70 -4.37 24.36
C PRO A 145 -10.87 -2.86 24.40
N ASP A 146 -9.83 -2.08 24.56
CA ASP A 146 -9.89 -0.62 24.55
C ASP A 146 -8.83 -0.07 23.59
N PRO A 147 -9.22 0.25 22.34
CA PRO A 147 -8.30 0.75 21.33
C PRO A 147 -7.72 2.13 21.68
N ASP A 148 -8.35 2.89 22.58
CA ASP A 148 -7.88 4.20 23.01
C ASP A 148 -6.96 4.12 24.23
N ASP A 149 -6.93 2.97 24.95
CA ASP A 149 -5.98 2.73 26.02
C ASP A 149 -4.58 2.50 25.45
N LEU A 150 -3.72 3.49 25.64
CA LEU A 150 -2.32 3.41 25.20
C LEU A 150 -1.58 2.22 25.82
N SER A 151 -1.98 1.72 27.00
CA SER A 151 -1.34 0.55 27.60
C SER A 151 -1.62 -0.72 26.83
N ASN A 152 -2.79 -0.84 26.21
CA ASN A 152 -3.18 -1.96 25.36
C ASN A 152 -2.32 -2.04 24.07
N ARG A 153 -1.87 -0.90 23.57
CA ARG A 153 -1.01 -0.82 22.39
C ARG A 153 0.37 -1.47 22.59
N TYR A 154 0.82 -1.62 23.85
CA TYR A 154 2.10 -2.29 24.19
C TYR A 154 1.95 -3.79 24.43
N ILE A 155 0.77 -4.34 24.24
CA ILE A 155 0.50 -5.78 24.36
C ILE A 155 0.54 -6.41 22.97
N ALA A 156 1.37 -7.44 22.79
CA ALA A 156 1.32 -8.25 21.58
C ALA A 156 0.05 -9.12 21.58
N HIS A 157 -0.80 -8.95 20.60
CA HIS A 157 -2.08 -9.67 20.48
C HIS A 157 -1.97 -10.88 19.54
N GLY A 158 -1.01 -10.89 18.63
CA GLY A 158 -0.78 -11.99 17.70
C GLY A 158 -2.04 -12.39 16.91
N ALA A 159 -2.48 -13.63 17.08
CA ALA A 159 -3.69 -14.13 16.43
C ALA A 159 -5.00 -13.47 16.91
N GLN A 160 -4.98 -12.77 18.03
CA GLN A 160 -6.12 -12.03 18.59
C GLN A 160 -6.20 -10.58 18.10
N SER A 161 -5.23 -10.12 17.32
CA SER A 161 -5.26 -8.78 16.71
C SER A 161 -6.50 -8.59 15.84
N ASP A 162 -6.92 -7.33 15.67
CA ASP A 162 -8.03 -7.02 14.77
C ASP A 162 -7.82 -7.64 13.38
N PRO A 163 -8.86 -8.21 12.75
CA PRO A 163 -8.74 -8.85 11.43
C PRO A 163 -8.12 -7.97 10.36
N TYR A 164 -8.33 -6.64 10.42
CA TYR A 164 -7.69 -5.69 9.49
C TYR A 164 -6.17 -5.63 9.71
N LEU A 165 -5.72 -5.57 10.96
CA LEU A 165 -4.29 -5.52 11.29
C LEU A 165 -3.59 -6.84 10.98
N ARG A 166 -4.27 -7.97 11.17
CA ARG A 166 -3.77 -9.27 10.71
C ARG A 166 -3.64 -9.32 9.18
N MET A 167 -4.58 -8.73 8.45
CA MET A 167 -4.50 -8.61 6.98
C MET A 167 -3.32 -7.72 6.59
N LEU A 168 -3.15 -6.57 7.24
CA LEU A 168 -2.06 -5.62 7.00
C LEU A 168 -0.68 -6.21 7.32
N GLY A 169 -0.59 -6.95 8.41
CA GLY A 169 0.63 -7.62 8.87
C GLY A 169 1.46 -6.81 9.84
N GLY A 170 0.86 -5.84 10.55
CA GLY A 170 1.48 -5.05 11.61
C GLY A 170 0.54 -4.02 12.20
N GLU A 171 0.77 -3.62 13.45
CA GLU A 171 -0.04 -2.66 14.21
C GLU A 171 0.84 -1.55 14.79
N PHE A 172 0.35 -0.32 14.72
CA PHE A 172 0.97 0.84 15.35
C PHE A 172 0.88 0.78 16.88
N ILE A 173 1.99 1.08 17.55
CA ILE A 173 2.06 1.26 18.99
C ILE A 173 1.99 2.74 19.32
N ILE A 174 3.03 3.48 18.91
CA ILE A 174 3.27 4.89 19.22
C ILE A 174 4.38 5.42 18.31
N HIS A 175 4.56 6.74 18.29
CA HIS A 175 5.73 7.42 17.71
C HIS A 175 6.46 8.27 18.75
N GLY A 176 7.70 8.67 18.48
CA GLY A 176 8.44 9.60 19.30
C GLY A 176 7.77 10.96 19.43
N ARG A 177 7.95 11.64 20.55
CA ARG A 177 7.30 12.92 20.83
C ARG A 177 8.25 14.11 20.74
N ASP A 178 9.47 13.95 21.22
CA ASP A 178 10.48 15.00 21.25
C ASP A 178 11.88 14.41 21.03
N PRO A 179 12.41 14.56 19.81
CA PRO A 179 11.74 15.09 18.62
C PRO A 179 10.73 14.10 18.01
N ARG A 180 9.62 14.61 17.45
CA ARG A 180 8.64 13.81 16.71
C ARG A 180 9.20 13.36 15.36
N LEU A 181 9.79 14.29 14.62
CA LEU A 181 10.40 14.03 13.32
C LEU A 181 11.89 13.76 13.49
N GLN A 182 12.35 12.64 12.97
CA GLN A 182 13.73 12.19 13.14
C GLN A 182 14.29 11.62 11.84
N THR A 183 15.59 11.80 11.63
CA THR A 183 16.31 11.17 10.53
C THR A 183 16.85 9.83 10.99
N ALA A 184 16.57 8.78 10.23
CA ALA A 184 17.12 7.45 10.43
C ALA A 184 17.46 6.79 9.08
N ASN A 185 18.19 5.70 9.12
CA ASN A 185 18.51 4.91 7.95
C ASN A 185 17.46 3.81 7.73
N ILE A 186 16.99 3.70 6.49
CA ILE A 186 16.23 2.55 6.01
C ILE A 186 17.21 1.60 5.36
N ILE A 187 17.33 0.40 5.90
CA ILE A 187 18.10 -0.69 5.30
C ILE A 187 17.19 -1.37 4.27
N ILE A 188 17.57 -1.32 3.00
CA ILE A 188 16.83 -1.99 1.92
C ILE A 188 17.18 -3.48 1.95
N ASN A 189 16.18 -4.32 2.26
CA ASN A 189 16.33 -5.77 2.38
C ASN A 189 16.00 -6.50 1.06
N ASP A 190 15.20 -5.88 0.19
CA ASP A 190 14.95 -6.37 -1.17
C ASP A 190 15.05 -5.22 -2.19
N PRO A 191 16.25 -4.99 -2.78
CA PRO A 191 16.44 -3.97 -3.80
C PRO A 191 15.82 -4.33 -5.16
N SER A 192 15.30 -5.55 -5.31
CA SER A 192 14.62 -6.00 -6.53
C SER A 192 13.11 -5.70 -6.51
N PHE A 193 12.56 -5.26 -5.38
CA PHE A 193 11.15 -4.90 -5.30
C PHE A 193 10.83 -3.71 -6.23
N PRO A 194 9.70 -3.74 -6.96
CA PRO A 194 9.34 -2.68 -7.89
C PRO A 194 9.44 -1.28 -7.28
N GLY A 195 10.12 -0.37 -7.97
CA GLY A 195 10.35 1.01 -7.55
C GLY A 195 11.62 1.23 -6.74
N LEU A 196 12.39 0.18 -6.47
CA LEU A 196 13.69 0.26 -5.78
C LEU A 196 14.89 0.02 -6.71
N GLU A 197 14.66 -0.08 -8.01
CA GLU A 197 15.71 -0.31 -9.00
C GLU A 197 16.79 0.79 -8.89
N GLY A 198 18.03 0.38 -8.59
CA GLY A 198 19.19 1.27 -8.44
C GLY A 198 19.27 2.05 -7.14
N VAL A 199 18.34 1.84 -6.19
CA VAL A 199 18.40 2.45 -4.86
C VAL A 199 19.56 1.84 -4.07
N GLN A 200 20.43 2.73 -3.54
CA GLN A 200 21.52 2.33 -2.66
C GLN A 200 21.02 2.19 -1.22
N SER A 201 21.54 1.19 -0.51
CA SER A 201 21.25 0.98 0.91
C SER A 201 22.48 1.34 1.76
N PRO A 202 22.32 2.03 2.92
CA PRO A 202 21.04 2.51 3.48
C PRO A 202 20.53 3.80 2.84
N VAL A 203 19.22 4.05 2.96
CA VAL A 203 18.58 5.32 2.59
C VAL A 203 18.37 6.16 3.83
N SER A 204 18.98 7.33 3.90
CA SER A 204 18.69 8.31 4.96
C SER A 204 17.35 8.98 4.72
N PHE A 205 16.45 8.93 5.69
CA PHE A 205 15.08 9.44 5.54
C PHE A 205 14.62 10.15 6.82
N ASN A 206 13.91 11.28 6.68
CA ASN A 206 13.36 12.01 7.81
C ASN A 206 11.85 11.80 7.88
N GLU A 207 11.37 11.24 8.99
CA GLU A 207 9.99 10.80 9.14
C GLU A 207 9.49 10.90 10.59
N GLU A 208 8.17 10.83 10.78
CA GLU A 208 7.55 10.42 12.04
C GLU A 208 7.57 8.89 12.11
N TRP A 209 8.60 8.35 12.73
CA TRP A 209 8.78 6.90 12.79
C TRP A 209 7.73 6.24 13.68
N TYR A 210 6.93 5.35 13.11
CA TYR A 210 6.01 4.54 13.87
C TYR A 210 6.70 3.34 14.48
N SER A 211 6.64 3.18 15.81
CA SER A 211 6.96 1.92 16.46
C SER A 211 5.80 0.95 16.23
N LEU A 212 6.09 -0.23 15.72
CA LEU A 212 5.11 -1.21 15.24
C LEU A 212 5.27 -2.54 15.98
N LYS A 213 4.19 -3.32 16.05
CA LYS A 213 4.13 -4.65 16.67
C LYS A 213 3.29 -5.62 15.84
N ASP A 214 3.16 -6.85 16.35
CA ASP A 214 2.29 -7.89 15.80
C ASP A 214 2.51 -8.14 14.30
N PHE A 215 3.80 -8.13 13.91
CA PHE A 215 4.17 -8.44 12.53
C PHE A 215 3.74 -9.86 12.18
N ALA A 216 3.02 -10.00 11.07
CA ALA A 216 2.68 -11.31 10.52
C ALA A 216 3.95 -12.03 10.06
N THR A 217 4.08 -13.31 10.43
CA THR A 217 5.31 -14.07 10.18
C THR A 217 5.57 -14.37 8.70
N ASP A 218 4.56 -14.22 7.86
CA ASP A 218 4.59 -14.46 6.43
C ASP A 218 4.90 -13.20 5.58
N ILE A 219 5.25 -12.07 6.21
CA ILE A 219 5.63 -10.87 5.45
C ILE A 219 6.98 -11.06 4.76
N HIS A 220 7.07 -10.48 3.57
CA HIS A 220 8.32 -10.19 2.88
C HIS A 220 8.75 -8.77 3.20
N VAL A 221 9.77 -8.62 4.02
CA VAL A 221 10.31 -7.33 4.45
C VAL A 221 11.17 -6.73 3.35
N ILE A 222 10.77 -5.54 2.89
CA ILE A 222 11.45 -4.78 1.84
C ILE A 222 12.42 -3.79 2.47
N GLY A 223 12.07 -3.20 3.61
CA GLY A 223 12.92 -2.26 4.33
C GLY A 223 12.71 -2.32 5.84
N THR A 224 13.82 -2.20 6.57
CA THR A 224 13.83 -2.07 8.04
C THR A 224 14.40 -0.71 8.43
N VAL A 225 13.93 -0.14 9.54
CA VAL A 225 14.54 1.07 10.12
C VAL A 225 15.69 0.70 11.06
N ASP A 226 16.82 1.39 10.93
CA ASP A 226 17.90 1.36 11.90
C ASP A 226 17.52 2.28 13.07
N THR A 227 17.25 1.68 14.23
CA THR A 227 16.79 2.40 15.43
C THR A 227 17.92 3.10 16.16
N SER A 228 19.19 2.83 15.84
CA SER A 228 20.36 3.37 16.57
C SER A 228 20.47 4.89 16.54
N MET A 229 19.87 5.52 15.52
CA MET A 229 19.86 6.98 15.37
C MET A 229 18.62 7.64 16.00
N LEU A 230 17.61 6.85 16.37
CA LEU A 230 16.32 7.35 16.86
C LEU A 230 16.39 7.63 18.38
N LYS A 231 15.74 8.69 18.80
CA LYS A 231 15.59 9.10 20.20
C LYS A 231 14.18 8.77 20.68
N ASN A 232 14.02 8.57 21.92
CA ASN A 232 12.84 8.18 22.70
C ASN A 232 12.73 6.66 22.92
N GLU A 233 12.16 6.31 24.06
CA GLU A 233 12.06 4.96 24.59
C GLU A 233 11.32 4.00 23.63
N CYS A 234 10.37 4.50 22.84
CA CYS A 234 9.62 3.69 21.89
C CYS A 234 10.49 3.13 20.74
N TYR A 235 11.74 3.59 20.63
CA TYR A 235 12.71 3.09 19.66
C TYR A 235 13.88 2.31 20.31
N GLU A 236 13.87 2.14 21.63
CA GLU A 236 14.84 1.31 22.35
C GLU A 236 14.60 -0.17 22.09
N ARG A 237 14.75 -0.56 20.86
CA ARG A 237 14.56 -1.92 20.32
C ARG A 237 15.44 -2.15 19.10
N ARG A 238 15.62 -3.43 18.75
CA ARG A 238 16.32 -3.81 17.53
C ARG A 238 15.61 -3.29 16.26
N PRO A 239 16.31 -3.17 15.12
CA PRO A 239 15.69 -2.81 13.84
C PRO A 239 14.44 -3.64 13.54
N TYR A 240 13.42 -2.99 13.00
CA TYR A 240 12.12 -3.60 12.70
C TYR A 240 11.59 -3.18 11.33
N PRO A 241 10.65 -3.95 10.73
CA PRO A 241 10.09 -3.66 9.43
C PRO A 241 9.36 -2.32 9.40
N VAL A 242 9.60 -1.52 8.34
CA VAL A 242 8.86 -0.29 8.02
C VAL A 242 8.30 -0.32 6.60
N VAL A 243 8.73 -1.27 5.76
CA VAL A 243 8.17 -1.52 4.43
C VAL A 243 8.09 -3.03 4.23
N TRP A 244 6.92 -3.52 3.84
CA TRP A 244 6.74 -4.94 3.55
C TRP A 244 5.64 -5.21 2.52
N ALA A 245 5.66 -6.42 1.99
CA ALA A 245 4.61 -6.97 1.16
C ALA A 245 4.25 -8.40 1.61
N ARG A 246 3.00 -8.80 1.38
CA ARG A 246 2.54 -10.18 1.65
C ARG A 246 1.34 -10.53 0.77
N MET A 247 1.01 -11.80 0.74
CA MET A 247 -0.27 -12.27 0.22
C MET A 247 -1.25 -12.47 1.37
N ASN A 248 -2.48 -11.94 1.23
CA ASN A 248 -3.59 -12.30 2.09
C ASN A 248 -4.67 -13.02 1.26
N GLY A 249 -4.68 -14.34 1.32
CA GLY A 249 -5.41 -15.14 0.34
C GLY A 249 -4.86 -14.90 -1.07
N LYS A 250 -5.70 -14.39 -1.97
CA LYS A 250 -5.29 -14.00 -3.33
C LYS A 250 -4.90 -12.52 -3.44
N GLY A 251 -5.17 -11.70 -2.43
CA GLY A 251 -4.89 -10.26 -2.40
C GLY A 251 -3.42 -9.96 -2.14
N ARG A 252 -2.90 -8.97 -2.87
CA ARG A 252 -1.55 -8.43 -2.70
C ARG A 252 -1.61 -7.27 -1.73
N VAL A 253 -0.97 -7.40 -0.57
CA VAL A 253 -0.94 -6.39 0.50
C VAL A 253 0.46 -5.80 0.57
N PHE A 254 0.58 -4.51 0.29
CA PHE A 254 1.80 -3.73 0.47
C PHE A 254 1.60 -2.72 1.58
N PHE A 255 2.63 -2.49 2.39
CA PHE A 255 2.62 -1.46 3.42
C PHE A 255 3.94 -0.69 3.45
N THR A 256 3.85 0.61 3.68
CA THR A 256 4.97 1.49 4.03
C THR A 256 4.59 2.38 5.22
N ALA A 257 5.47 2.45 6.22
CA ALA A 257 5.31 3.34 7.37
C ALA A 257 5.69 4.80 7.07
N LEU A 258 6.11 5.09 5.83
CA LEU A 258 6.52 6.43 5.40
C LEU A 258 5.31 7.25 4.92
N GLY A 259 5.39 8.59 5.01
CA GLY A 259 4.43 9.49 4.38
C GLY A 259 3.75 10.50 5.29
N ASP A 260 4.14 10.68 6.57
CA ASP A 260 3.56 11.72 7.46
C ASP A 260 3.78 13.13 6.90
N ARG A 261 4.98 13.39 6.39
CA ARG A 261 5.41 14.76 6.05
C ARG A 261 5.00 15.15 4.63
N PRO A 262 4.51 16.40 4.41
CA PRO A 262 4.28 16.92 3.06
C PRO A 262 5.50 16.79 2.13
N GLU A 263 6.72 17.05 2.65
CA GLU A 263 7.95 17.00 1.86
C GLU A 263 8.29 15.60 1.37
N ASN A 264 7.81 14.56 2.06
CA ASN A 264 8.02 13.17 1.64
C ASN A 264 7.22 12.85 0.37
N TRP A 265 6.14 13.57 0.09
CA TRP A 265 5.34 13.43 -1.14
C TRP A 265 5.99 14.10 -2.38
N GLU A 266 7.17 14.71 -2.21
CA GLU A 266 8.04 15.19 -3.29
C GLU A 266 9.34 14.37 -3.37
N ASN A 267 9.59 13.48 -2.40
CA ASN A 267 10.82 12.68 -2.31
C ASN A 267 10.80 11.53 -3.32
N ALA A 268 11.79 11.51 -4.21
CA ALA A 268 11.86 10.52 -5.29
C ALA A 268 11.91 9.05 -4.80
N PHE A 269 12.61 8.76 -3.69
CA PHE A 269 12.65 7.43 -3.10
C PHE A 269 11.25 7.00 -2.64
N HIS A 270 10.56 7.84 -1.87
CA HIS A 270 9.22 7.55 -1.37
C HIS A 270 8.22 7.36 -2.52
N LEU A 271 8.24 8.25 -3.52
CA LEU A 271 7.33 8.18 -4.66
C LEU A 271 7.55 6.94 -5.52
N ASN A 272 8.81 6.54 -5.77
CA ASN A 272 9.12 5.36 -6.55
C ASN A 272 8.72 4.08 -5.79
N LEU A 273 9.03 3.99 -4.49
CA LEU A 273 8.61 2.89 -3.63
C LEU A 273 7.08 2.75 -3.61
N LEU A 274 6.37 3.87 -3.43
CA LEU A 274 4.90 3.89 -3.39
C LEU A 274 4.31 3.47 -4.74
N ALA A 275 4.83 4.00 -5.85
CA ALA A 275 4.42 3.60 -7.20
C ALA A 275 4.67 2.11 -7.46
N GLY A 276 5.79 1.58 -7.00
CA GLY A 276 6.12 0.15 -7.06
C GLY A 276 5.12 -0.71 -6.30
N GLY A 277 4.82 -0.35 -5.05
CA GLY A 277 3.84 -1.03 -4.20
C GLY A 277 2.43 -1.00 -4.79
N ILE A 278 1.98 0.16 -5.29
CA ILE A 278 0.68 0.30 -5.96
C ILE A 278 0.62 -0.58 -7.22
N ARG A 279 1.62 -0.51 -8.10
CA ARG A 279 1.65 -1.31 -9.34
C ARG A 279 1.69 -2.80 -9.05
N TRP A 280 2.42 -3.22 -8.03
CA TRP A 280 2.44 -4.60 -7.60
C TRP A 280 1.07 -5.04 -7.06
N SER A 281 0.42 -4.24 -6.21
CA SER A 281 -0.91 -4.53 -5.67
C SER A 281 -1.99 -4.57 -6.77
N LEU A 282 -1.87 -3.72 -7.80
CA LEU A 282 -2.72 -3.75 -9.00
C LEU A 282 -2.42 -4.94 -9.95
N GLY A 283 -1.36 -5.70 -9.72
CA GLY A 283 -0.92 -6.77 -10.61
C GLY A 283 -0.25 -6.29 -11.90
N GLN A 284 0.21 -5.04 -11.94
CA GLN A 284 0.94 -4.44 -13.07
C GLN A 284 2.46 -4.65 -12.96
N ALA A 285 2.96 -5.02 -11.79
CA ALA A 285 4.36 -5.36 -11.54
C ALA A 285 4.47 -6.73 -10.85
N LYS A 286 5.61 -7.38 -10.99
CA LYS A 286 5.91 -8.66 -10.34
C LYS A 286 6.93 -8.45 -9.25
N ALA A 287 6.78 -9.15 -8.13
CA ALA A 287 7.79 -9.30 -7.09
C ALA A 287 7.82 -10.77 -6.65
N ASN A 288 8.99 -11.23 -6.25
CA ASN A 288 9.15 -12.56 -5.64
C ASN A 288 9.08 -12.38 -4.12
N LEU A 289 7.99 -12.81 -3.50
CA LEU A 289 7.82 -12.70 -2.05
C LEU A 289 8.37 -13.95 -1.37
N THR A 290 9.56 -13.83 -0.81
CA THR A 290 10.13 -14.83 0.11
C THR A 290 9.99 -14.32 1.53
N GLN A 291 9.38 -15.12 2.42
CA GLN A 291 9.31 -14.78 3.83
C GLN A 291 10.72 -14.63 4.41
N ASN A 292 11.06 -13.44 4.89
CA ASN A 292 12.40 -13.12 5.36
C ASN A 292 12.43 -12.40 6.72
N LEU A 293 11.26 -12.24 7.37
CA LEU A 293 11.10 -11.44 8.60
C LEU A 293 12.14 -11.80 9.68
N SER A 294 12.24 -13.06 10.06
CA SER A 294 13.15 -13.51 11.12
C SER A 294 14.64 -13.35 10.74
N ALA A 295 14.96 -13.37 9.45
CA ALA A 295 16.33 -13.22 8.96
C ALA A 295 16.78 -11.76 8.97
N VAL A 296 15.91 -10.82 8.52
CA VAL A 296 16.30 -9.40 8.34
C VAL A 296 15.88 -8.51 9.51
N ALA A 297 14.93 -8.96 10.33
CA ALA A 297 14.46 -8.25 11.51
C ALA A 297 14.31 -9.21 12.71
N PRO A 298 15.37 -9.81 13.23
CA PRO A 298 15.29 -10.84 14.30
C PRO A 298 14.66 -10.30 15.60
N GLY A 299 14.59 -8.98 15.77
CA GLY A 299 13.91 -8.28 16.87
C GLY A 299 12.44 -7.92 16.58
N TYR A 300 11.81 -8.47 15.56
CA TYR A 300 10.44 -8.10 15.16
C TYR A 300 9.40 -8.29 16.28
N ALA A 301 9.63 -9.22 17.20
CA ALA A 301 8.73 -9.48 18.33
C ALA A 301 9.03 -8.59 19.56
N ASP A 302 10.07 -7.77 19.53
CA ASP A 302 10.42 -6.88 20.64
C ASP A 302 9.33 -5.81 20.78
N ILE A 303 8.78 -5.68 21.98
CA ILE A 303 7.89 -4.57 22.34
C ILE A 303 8.75 -3.51 23.03
N PRO A 304 8.72 -2.25 22.58
CA PRO A 304 9.54 -1.20 23.18
C PRO A 304 9.06 -0.88 24.60
N PRO A 305 9.91 -0.27 25.44
CA PRO A 305 9.49 0.28 26.73
C PRO A 305 8.32 1.25 26.59
N LYS A 306 7.43 1.25 27.58
CA LYS A 306 6.35 2.25 27.66
C LYS A 306 6.94 3.63 27.90
N PHE A 307 6.38 4.67 27.29
CA PHE A 307 6.68 6.03 27.70
C PHE A 307 6.36 6.20 29.20
N PRO A 308 7.23 6.90 29.94
CA PRO A 308 6.88 7.29 31.27
C PRO A 308 5.58 8.12 31.23
N PRO A 309 4.68 8.00 32.25
CA PRO A 309 3.51 8.85 32.34
C PRO A 309 3.98 10.32 32.27
N LYS A 310 3.21 11.17 31.55
CA LYS A 310 3.47 12.61 31.59
C LYS A 310 3.49 13.02 33.06
N THR A 311 4.64 13.45 33.56
CA THR A 311 4.70 14.13 34.85
C THR A 311 3.74 15.31 34.75
N ALA A 312 2.66 15.31 35.56
CA ALA A 312 1.77 16.46 35.67
C ALA A 312 2.66 17.65 36.12
N GLY A 313 2.92 18.57 35.19
CA GLY A 313 3.57 19.84 35.45
C GLY A 313 2.55 20.87 35.87
#